data_a480d887dd89c9527b4d6a65c586db94
#
_entry.id   a480d887dd89c9527b4d6a65c586db94
#
_cell.length_a   1.000
_cell.length_b   1.000
_cell.length_c   1.000
_cell.angle_alpha   90.00
_cell.angle_beta   90.00
_cell.angle_gamma   90.00
#
_symmetry.space_group_name_H-M   'P 1'
#
loop_
_entity.id
_entity.type
_entity.pdbx_description
1 polymer ?
#
loop_
_entity_poly.entity_id
_entity_poly.type
_entity_poly.pdbx_seq_one_letter_code
_entity_poly.pdbx_strand_id
1 'polypeptide(L)' 'MKDIFKALNDDTRREILELLKKQDLTAGEIADNFNISKPSISHHLDILQRADLIIGEDR' A
#
# COMPACT_ATOMS: atom_id res chain seq x y z
N MET A 1 -7.12 -15.96 -6.75
CA MET A 1 -5.98 -15.63 -7.61
C MET A 1 -5.46 -14.24 -7.28
N LYS A 2 -4.15 -14.10 -7.21
CA LYS A 2 -3.54 -12.82 -6.90
C LYS A 2 -3.59 -11.90 -8.11
N ASP A 3 -3.94 -10.66 -7.88
CA ASP A 3 -4.04 -9.68 -8.96
C ASP A 3 -2.87 -8.70 -8.88
N ILE A 4 -1.69 -9.21 -9.24
CA ILE A 4 -0.48 -8.42 -9.16
C ILE A 4 -0.50 -7.27 -10.15
N PHE A 5 -1.02 -7.51 -11.34
CA PHE A 5 -1.08 -6.46 -12.36
C PHE A 5 -1.97 -5.32 -11.91
N LYS A 6 -3.13 -5.63 -11.34
CA LYS A 6 -4.01 -4.59 -10.83
C LYS A 6 -3.34 -3.79 -9.73
N ALA A 7 -2.66 -4.48 -8.82
CA ALA A 7 -1.99 -3.81 -7.71
C ALA A 7 -0.90 -2.87 -8.19
N LEU A 8 -0.15 -3.27 -9.22
CA LEU A 8 0.96 -2.48 -9.73
C LEU A 8 0.55 -1.46 -10.78
N ASN A 9 -0.69 -1.51 -11.24
CA ASN A 9 -1.16 -0.61 -12.28
C ASN A 9 -1.69 0.72 -11.70
N ASP A 10 -0.91 1.28 -10.77
CA ASP A 10 -1.27 2.53 -10.11
C ASP A 10 0.01 3.13 -9.55
N ASP A 11 0.32 4.35 -9.97
CA ASP A 11 1.56 5.00 -9.57
C ASP A 11 1.68 5.13 -8.05
N THR A 12 0.57 5.51 -7.39
CA THR A 12 0.57 5.66 -5.95
C THR A 12 0.89 4.34 -5.25
N ARG A 13 0.30 3.25 -5.73
CA ARG A 13 0.56 1.94 -5.12
C ARG A 13 2.01 1.52 -5.31
N ARG A 14 2.59 1.79 -6.48
CA ARG A 14 4.00 1.48 -6.69
C ARG A 14 4.90 2.29 -5.78
N GLU A 15 4.58 3.57 -5.57
CA GLU A 15 5.36 4.42 -4.67
C GLU A 15 5.22 3.95 -3.21
N ILE A 16 4.04 3.53 -2.81
CA ILE A 16 3.85 2.97 -1.47
C ILE A 16 4.72 1.74 -1.28
N LEU A 17 4.76 0.86 -2.28
CA LEU A 17 5.61 -0.32 -2.22
C LEU A 17 7.08 0.05 -2.03
N GLU A 18 7.56 1.02 -2.81
CA GLU A 18 8.95 1.44 -2.70
C GLU A 18 9.26 2.01 -1.31
N LEU A 19 8.33 2.77 -0.77
CA LEU A 19 8.52 3.35 0.55
C LEU A 19 8.56 2.27 1.62
N LEU A 20 7.69 1.28 1.53
CA LEU A 20 7.63 0.20 2.51
C LEU A 20 8.84 -0.73 2.44
N LYS A 21 9.51 -0.78 1.30
CA LYS A 21 10.77 -1.53 1.20
C LYS A 21 11.88 -0.90 2.02
N LYS A 22 11.77 0.40 2.25
CA LYS A 22 12.82 1.14 2.96
C LYS A 22 12.54 1.20 4.45
N GLN A 23 11.30 1.22 4.86
CA GLN A 23 10.95 1.35 6.27
C GLN A 23 9.52 0.90 6.50
N ASP A 24 9.24 0.47 7.72
CA ASP A 24 7.89 0.13 8.12
C ASP A 24 7.14 1.40 8.47
N LEU A 25 5.92 1.51 7.95
CA LEU A 25 5.11 2.68 8.17
C LEU A 25 3.67 2.27 8.47
N THR A 26 3.01 3.05 9.30
CA THR A 26 1.58 2.88 9.52
C THR A 26 0.80 3.52 8.38
N ALA A 27 -0.47 3.16 8.25
CA ALA A 27 -1.32 3.76 7.22
C ALA A 27 -1.37 5.29 7.38
N GLY A 28 -1.41 5.77 8.62
CA GLY A 28 -1.42 7.22 8.87
C GLY A 28 -0.15 7.89 8.38
N GLU A 29 1.00 7.26 8.62
CA GLU A 29 2.27 7.79 8.15
C GLU A 29 2.35 7.83 6.64
N ILE A 30 1.86 6.78 6.00
CA ILE A 30 1.82 6.73 4.53
C ILE A 30 0.91 7.83 4.00
N ALA A 31 -0.27 8.00 4.61
CA ALA A 31 -1.21 9.03 4.19
C ALA A 31 -0.56 10.42 4.27
N ASP A 32 0.18 10.67 5.34
CA ASP A 32 0.87 11.95 5.49
C ASP A 32 1.93 12.15 4.41
N ASN A 33 2.66 11.09 4.07
CA ASN A 33 3.70 11.17 3.05
C ASN A 33 3.16 11.53 1.68
N PHE A 34 1.98 11.01 1.35
CA PHE A 34 1.42 11.21 0.01
C PHE A 34 0.33 12.26 -0.03
N ASN A 35 0.01 12.85 1.13
CA ASN A 35 -1.06 13.85 1.22
C ASN A 35 -2.37 13.27 0.67
N ILE A 36 -2.67 12.04 1.05
CA ILE A 36 -3.85 11.31 0.62
C ILE A 36 -4.62 10.92 1.88
N SER A 37 -5.94 10.83 1.79
CA SER A 37 -6.75 10.47 2.96
C SER A 37 -6.45 9.05 3.43
N LYS A 38 -6.62 8.81 4.73
CA LYS A 38 -6.39 7.48 5.30
C LYS A 38 -7.27 6.40 4.66
N PRO A 39 -8.57 6.66 4.41
CA PRO A 39 -9.38 5.64 3.74
C PRO A 39 -8.84 5.26 2.36
N SER A 40 -8.33 6.23 1.60
CA SER A 40 -7.74 5.92 0.30
C SER A 40 -6.48 5.09 0.44
N ILE A 41 -5.63 5.44 1.41
CA ILE A 41 -4.43 4.64 1.68
C ILE A 41 -4.81 3.23 2.10
N SER A 42 -5.80 3.08 2.97
CA SER A 42 -6.25 1.75 3.39
C SER A 42 -6.72 0.92 2.19
N HIS A 43 -7.40 1.55 1.26
CA HIS A 43 -7.84 0.88 0.05
C HIS A 43 -6.65 0.39 -0.77
N HIS A 44 -5.64 1.25 -0.95
CA HIS A 44 -4.43 0.86 -1.69
C HIS A 44 -3.69 -0.28 -0.99
N LEU A 45 -3.59 -0.21 0.33
CA LEU A 45 -2.91 -1.26 1.10
C LEU A 45 -3.66 -2.59 1.01
N ASP A 46 -4.98 -2.54 1.01
CA ASP A 46 -5.79 -3.74 0.86
C ASP A 46 -5.51 -4.43 -0.47
N ILE A 47 -5.45 -3.65 -1.54
CA ILE A 47 -5.15 -4.20 -2.87
C ILE A 47 -3.75 -4.83 -2.89
N LEU A 48 -2.78 -4.17 -2.29
CA LEU A 48 -1.41 -4.67 -2.23
C LEU A 48 -1.32 -5.96 -1.41
N GLN A 49 -2.06 -6.05 -0.31
CA GLN A 49 -2.09 -7.26 0.50
C GLN A 49 -2.71 -8.43 -0.26
N ARG A 50 -3.78 -8.16 -0.98
CA ARG A 50 -4.46 -9.20 -1.75
C ARG A 50 -3.58 -9.76 -2.85
N ALA A 51 -2.67 -8.94 -3.34
CA ALA A 51 -1.70 -9.38 -4.36
C ALA A 51 -0.45 -10.00 -3.73
N ASP A 52 -0.41 -10.10 -2.40
CA ASP A 52 0.74 -10.60 -1.65
C ASP A 52 2.01 -9.80 -1.89
N LEU A 53 1.86 -8.54 -2.22
CA LEU A 53 3.02 -7.66 -2.41
C LEU A 53 3.50 -7.06 -1.11
N ILE A 54 2.64 -7.01 -0.09
CA ILE A 54 3.02 -6.59 1.24
C ILE A 54 2.40 -7.55 2.25
N ILE A 55 2.97 -7.57 3.44
CA ILE A 55 2.46 -8.42 4.52
C ILE A 55 1.37 -7.65 5.24
N GLY A 56 0.18 -8.27 5.35
CA GLY A 56 -0.90 -7.67 6.10
C GLY A 56 -0.59 -7.73 7.58
N GLU A 57 -0.74 -6.61 8.25
CA GLU A 57 -0.53 -6.54 9.68
C GLU A 57 -1.80 -6.91 10.40
N ASP A 58 -1.74 -7.99 11.10
CA ASP A 58 -2.90 -8.51 11.80
C ASP A 58 -2.72 -8.32 13.30
N ARG A 59 -2.79 -7.10 13.71
CA ARG A 59 -2.56 -6.76 15.11
C ARG A 59 -3.77 -6.25 15.78
#